data_8af254f80c45de87cb15aeb7e1982d6d
#
_entry.id   8af254f80c45de87cb15aeb7e1982d6d
#
_cell.length_a   1.000
_cell.length_b   1.000
_cell.length_c   1.000
_cell.angle_alpha   90.00
_cell.angle_beta   90.00
_cell.angle_gamma   90.00
#
_symmetry.space_group_name_H-M   'P 1'
#
loop_
_entity.id
_entity.type
_entity.pdbx_description
1 polymer ?
#
loop_
_entity_poly.entity_id
_entity_poly.type
_entity_poly.pdbx_seq_one_letter_code
_entity_poly.pdbx_strand_id
1 'polypeptide(L)'
;MSFTITHRTGDMEVGPSIDGLLALVDELDRDDPEHPDVAVSHESGWTLSAYPEGLIAWENVEQDGEPRHMRHVARERLIELFTEVALGHLETVEREAWAAGYP
;
A
#
# COMPACT_ATOMS: atom_id res chain seq x y z
N MET A 1 -13.88 -9.20 -7.78
CA MET A 1 -12.94 -8.80 -6.72
C MET A 1 -12.57 -7.35 -6.94
N SER A 2 -12.71 -6.51 -5.92
CA SER A 2 -12.45 -5.09 -6.07
C SER A 2 -11.35 -4.63 -5.11
N PHE A 3 -10.66 -3.58 -5.51
CA PHE A 3 -9.69 -2.91 -4.65
C PHE A 3 -9.84 -1.40 -4.87
N THR A 4 -9.29 -0.64 -3.91
CA THR A 4 -9.32 0.81 -3.95
C THR A 4 -7.89 1.32 -3.88
N ILE A 5 -7.54 2.31 -4.66
CA ILE A 5 -6.27 3.02 -4.50
C ILE A 5 -6.53 4.40 -3.91
N THR A 6 -5.60 4.85 -3.09
CA THR A 6 -5.63 6.19 -2.50
C THR A 6 -4.42 6.96 -2.99
N HIS A 7 -4.64 8.05 -3.70
CA HIS A 7 -3.59 8.92 -4.21
C HIS A 7 -3.04 9.82 -3.09
N ARG A 8 -1.86 10.39 -3.30
CA ARG A 8 -1.25 11.29 -2.32
C ARG A 8 -2.14 12.47 -1.94
N THR A 9 -2.97 12.92 -2.86
CA THR A 9 -3.92 14.01 -2.62
C THR A 9 -5.08 13.61 -1.71
N GLY A 10 -5.22 12.32 -1.42
CA GLY A 10 -6.35 11.78 -0.68
C GLY A 10 -7.48 11.28 -1.56
N ASP A 11 -7.41 11.53 -2.86
CA ASP A 11 -8.42 11.04 -3.80
C ASP A 11 -8.39 9.51 -3.88
N MET A 12 -9.55 8.91 -3.95
CA MET A 12 -9.69 7.45 -3.99
C MET A 12 -10.34 7.01 -5.31
N GLU A 13 -9.84 5.89 -5.85
CA GLU A 13 -10.43 5.23 -7.01
C GLU A 13 -10.80 3.81 -6.65
N VAL A 14 -12.04 3.42 -6.93
CA VAL A 14 -12.54 2.06 -6.68
C VAL A 14 -12.51 1.26 -7.97
N GLY A 15 -11.87 0.08 -7.91
CA GLY A 15 -11.81 -0.83 -9.04
C GLY A 15 -10.97 -0.37 -10.22
N PRO A 16 -9.83 0.34 -10.01
CA PRO A 16 -8.96 0.73 -11.11
C PRO A 16 -8.25 -0.47 -11.72
N SER A 17 -7.61 -0.27 -12.86
CA SER A 17 -6.81 -1.32 -13.48
C SER A 17 -5.49 -1.52 -12.74
N ILE A 18 -4.90 -2.70 -12.89
CA ILE A 18 -3.57 -3.01 -12.31
C ILE A 18 -2.52 -2.03 -12.85
N ASP A 19 -2.63 -1.59 -14.09
CA ASP A 19 -1.69 -0.63 -14.68
C ASP A 19 -1.65 0.68 -13.92
N GLY A 20 -2.72 1.07 -13.26
CA GLY A 20 -2.78 2.26 -12.43
C GLY A 20 -1.85 2.22 -11.23
N LEU A 21 -1.43 1.03 -10.80
CA LEU A 21 -0.54 0.88 -9.65
C LEU A 21 0.86 1.46 -9.92
N LEU A 22 1.34 1.37 -11.15
CA LEU A 22 2.63 1.97 -11.51
C LEU A 22 2.58 3.49 -11.37
N ALA A 23 1.52 4.11 -11.86
CA ALA A 23 1.34 5.55 -11.74
C ALA A 23 1.19 5.97 -10.27
N LEU A 24 0.53 5.14 -9.46
CA LEU A 24 0.36 5.39 -8.03
C LEU A 24 1.71 5.44 -7.33
N VAL A 25 2.57 4.46 -7.60
CA VAL A 25 3.91 4.41 -6.99
C VAL A 25 4.76 5.60 -7.44
N ASP A 26 4.63 6.04 -8.68
CA ASP A 26 5.36 7.20 -9.18
C ASP A 26 4.98 8.50 -8.45
N GLU A 27 3.81 8.57 -7.84
CA GLU A 27 3.41 9.73 -7.05
C GLU A 27 4.34 9.96 -5.85
N LEU A 28 4.99 8.91 -5.37
CA LEU A 28 5.94 9.01 -4.25
C LEU A 28 7.19 9.84 -4.59
N ASP A 29 7.47 10.07 -5.86
CA ASP A 29 8.61 10.87 -6.29
C ASP A 29 8.35 12.37 -6.18
N ARG A 30 7.12 12.76 -5.91
CA ARG A 30 6.74 14.16 -5.74
C ARG A 30 7.03 14.64 -4.33
N ASP A 31 7.50 15.85 -4.19
CA ASP A 31 7.75 16.46 -2.89
C ASP A 31 6.45 17.06 -2.34
N ASP A 32 5.75 16.30 -1.51
CA ASP A 32 4.50 16.74 -0.91
C ASP A 32 4.45 16.28 0.56
N PRO A 33 4.99 17.09 1.49
CA PRO A 33 5.06 16.69 2.90
C PRO A 33 3.69 16.63 3.59
N GLU A 34 2.66 17.27 3.06
CA GLU A 34 1.32 17.22 3.62
C GLU A 34 0.58 15.92 3.26
N HIS A 35 0.99 15.29 2.17
CA HIS A 35 0.37 14.06 1.65
C HIS A 35 1.46 13.01 1.38
N PRO A 36 2.00 12.40 2.45
CA PRO A 36 3.23 11.59 2.31
C PRO A 36 3.04 10.22 1.69
N ASP A 37 1.83 9.65 1.74
CA ASP A 37 1.63 8.25 1.37
C ASP A 37 0.61 8.02 0.28
N VAL A 38 0.75 6.87 -0.37
CA VAL A 38 -0.26 6.29 -1.27
C VAL A 38 -0.64 4.92 -0.72
N ALA A 39 -1.79 4.39 -1.09
CA ALA A 39 -2.26 3.13 -0.54
C ALA A 39 -3.07 2.31 -1.54
N VAL A 40 -3.04 1.00 -1.35
CA VAL A 40 -3.93 0.04 -2.03
C VAL A 40 -4.68 -0.72 -0.96
N SER A 41 -6.01 -0.71 -1.03
CA SER A 41 -6.88 -1.40 -0.07
C SER A 41 -7.68 -2.50 -0.77
N HIS A 42 -7.66 -3.69 -0.20
CA HIS A 42 -8.52 -4.78 -0.61
C HIS A 42 -9.92 -4.59 0.00
N GLU A 43 -10.94 -5.17 -0.61
CA GLU A 43 -12.32 -5.06 -0.11
C GLU A 43 -12.52 -5.61 1.30
N SER A 44 -11.62 -6.49 1.77
CA SER A 44 -11.64 -7.03 3.14
C SER A 44 -11.15 -6.04 4.20
N GLY A 45 -10.66 -4.86 3.80
CA GLY A 45 -10.08 -3.87 4.70
C GLY A 45 -8.56 -3.91 4.80
N TRP A 46 -7.90 -4.96 4.31
CA TRP A 46 -6.44 -5.02 4.31
C TRP A 46 -5.88 -3.92 3.40
N THR A 47 -4.97 -3.14 3.94
CA THR A 47 -4.42 -1.95 3.28
C THR A 47 -2.91 -1.93 3.36
N LEU A 48 -2.26 -1.74 2.22
CA LEU A 48 -0.83 -1.51 2.14
C LEU A 48 -0.60 -0.05 1.77
N SER A 49 0.04 0.68 2.67
CA SER A 49 0.40 2.08 2.48
C SER A 49 1.88 2.19 2.19
N ALA A 50 2.26 3.08 1.30
CA ALA A 50 3.65 3.30 0.94
C ALA A 50 4.00 4.77 1.09
N TYR A 51 5.17 5.00 1.69
CA TYR A 51 5.73 6.31 1.94
C TYR A 51 6.99 6.49 1.11
N PRO A 52 7.47 7.72 0.92
CA PRO A 52 8.80 7.92 0.32
C PRO A 52 9.89 7.14 1.07
N GLU A 53 11.00 6.88 0.40
CA GLU A 53 12.18 6.24 0.98
C GLU A 53 12.04 4.76 1.36
N GLY A 54 11.05 4.08 0.75
CA GLY A 54 10.93 2.63 0.91
C GLY A 54 10.26 2.17 2.19
N LEU A 55 9.56 3.06 2.89
CA LEU A 55 8.78 2.70 4.06
C LEU A 55 7.39 2.25 3.63
N ILE A 56 6.94 1.11 4.14
CA ILE A 56 5.57 0.62 3.90
C ILE A 56 4.91 0.19 5.20
N ALA A 57 3.58 0.28 5.24
CA ALA A 57 2.78 -0.13 6.39
C ALA A 57 1.65 -1.07 5.93
N TRP A 58 1.37 -2.08 6.73
CA TRP A 58 0.38 -3.11 6.44
C TRP A 58 -0.59 -3.22 7.61
N GLU A 59 -1.87 -3.00 7.36
CA GLU A 59 -2.88 -3.08 8.42
C GLU A 59 -4.26 -3.41 7.84
N ASN A 60 -5.15 -3.89 8.70
CA ASN A 60 -6.56 -4.06 8.33
C ASN A 60 -7.37 -2.96 9.00
N VAL A 61 -7.88 -2.02 8.20
CA VAL A 61 -8.62 -0.85 8.70
C VAL A 61 -10.03 -1.19 9.18
N GLU A 62 -10.52 -2.39 8.88
CA GLU A 62 -11.84 -2.86 9.32
C GLU A 62 -11.78 -3.69 10.60
N GLN A 63 -10.61 -4.03 11.07
CA GLN A 63 -10.39 -4.88 12.24
C GLN A 63 -9.44 -4.23 13.22
N ASP A 64 -9.65 -4.51 14.52
CA ASP A 64 -8.73 -4.08 15.56
C ASP A 64 -7.49 -4.98 15.51
N GLY A 65 -6.42 -4.49 14.96
CA GLY A 65 -5.16 -5.19 14.89
C GLY A 65 -4.01 -4.19 14.90
N GLU A 66 -2.85 -4.63 15.34
CA GLU A 66 -1.68 -3.77 15.30
C GLU A 66 -1.19 -3.61 13.88
N PRO A 67 -0.88 -2.38 13.43
CA PRO A 67 -0.23 -2.19 12.15
C PRO A 67 1.18 -2.78 12.18
N ARG A 68 1.70 -3.08 11.01
CA ARG A 68 3.05 -3.61 10.82
C ARG A 68 3.75 -2.79 9.75
N HIS A 69 5.05 -2.79 9.74
CA HIS A 69 5.81 -1.99 8.78
C HIS A 69 7.08 -2.69 8.33
N MET A 70 7.60 -2.23 7.19
CA MET A 70 8.93 -2.59 6.70
C MET A 70 9.62 -1.33 6.19
N ARG A 71 10.94 -1.32 6.26
CA ARG A 71 11.79 -0.24 5.77
C ARG A 71 12.66 -0.72 4.63
N HIS A 72 13.15 0.20 3.84
CA HIS A 72 14.09 -0.08 2.74
C HIS A 72 13.54 -1.04 1.69
N VAL A 73 12.24 -0.95 1.42
CA VAL A 73 11.61 -1.77 0.39
C VAL A 73 11.90 -1.16 -0.97
N ALA A 74 12.50 -1.97 -1.87
CA ALA A 74 12.79 -1.52 -3.22
C ALA A 74 11.51 -1.20 -3.98
N ARG A 75 11.57 -0.23 -4.89
CA ARG A 75 10.42 0.19 -5.69
C ARG A 75 9.78 -0.99 -6.43
N GLU A 76 10.58 -1.85 -6.99
CA GLU A 76 10.11 -3.05 -7.70
C GLU A 76 9.33 -3.99 -6.79
N ARG A 77 9.82 -4.18 -5.57
CA ARG A 77 9.12 -5.03 -4.59
C ARG A 77 7.81 -4.39 -4.14
N LEU A 78 7.78 -3.08 -3.98
CA LEU A 78 6.56 -2.35 -3.64
C LEU A 78 5.49 -2.56 -4.71
N ILE A 79 5.86 -2.46 -5.97
CA ILE A 79 4.93 -2.68 -7.09
C ILE A 79 4.38 -4.11 -7.05
N GLU A 80 5.22 -5.10 -6.79
CA GLU A 80 4.79 -6.49 -6.65
C GLU A 80 3.79 -6.65 -5.50
N LEU A 81 4.08 -6.06 -4.34
CA LEU A 81 3.22 -6.16 -3.17
C LEU A 81 1.88 -5.45 -3.40
N PHE A 82 1.88 -4.29 -4.02
CA PHE A 82 0.65 -3.60 -4.38
C PHE A 82 -0.21 -4.47 -5.32
N THR A 83 0.43 -5.11 -6.29
CA THR A 83 -0.26 -6.00 -7.23
C THR A 83 -0.89 -7.18 -6.48
N GLU A 84 -0.15 -7.77 -5.54
CA GLU A 84 -0.66 -8.89 -4.74
C GLU A 84 -1.90 -8.48 -3.92
N VAL A 85 -1.87 -7.29 -3.31
CA VAL A 85 -3.04 -6.78 -2.56
C VAL A 85 -4.22 -6.60 -3.51
N ALA A 86 -4.00 -5.98 -4.66
CA ALA A 86 -5.06 -5.74 -5.64
C ALA A 86 -5.70 -7.03 -6.14
N LEU A 87 -4.92 -8.08 -6.32
CA LEU A 87 -5.39 -9.40 -6.75
C LEU A 87 -5.98 -10.24 -5.61
N GLY A 88 -5.90 -9.76 -4.38
CA GLY A 88 -6.43 -10.48 -3.22
C GLY A 88 -5.50 -11.56 -2.67
N HIS A 89 -4.23 -11.57 -3.09
CA HIS A 89 -3.23 -12.53 -2.60
C HIS A 89 -2.65 -12.07 -1.28
N LEU A 90 -3.51 -11.90 -0.28
CA LEU A 90 -3.16 -11.29 1.00
C LEU A 90 -2.18 -12.13 1.80
N GLU A 91 -2.27 -13.46 1.68
CA GLU A 91 -1.35 -14.38 2.36
C GLU A 91 0.09 -14.18 1.89
N THR A 92 0.30 -13.87 0.62
CA THR A 92 1.62 -13.60 0.08
C THR A 92 2.21 -12.36 0.74
N VAL A 93 1.41 -11.32 0.92
CA VAL A 93 1.84 -10.09 1.59
C VAL A 93 2.12 -10.35 3.07
N GLU A 94 1.28 -11.15 3.73
CA GLU A 94 1.46 -11.51 5.15
C GLU A 94 2.78 -12.22 5.44
N ARG A 95 3.35 -12.90 4.46
CA ARG A 95 4.60 -13.66 4.64
C ARG A 95 5.86 -12.80 4.64
N GLU A 96 5.74 -11.51 4.39
CA GLU A 96 6.89 -10.62 4.43
C GLU A 96 7.40 -10.43 5.87
N ALA A 97 8.63 -9.96 6.01
CA ALA A 97 9.30 -9.79 7.31
C ALA A 97 8.83 -8.50 8.02
N TRP A 98 7.57 -8.46 8.36
CA TRP A 98 6.97 -7.29 9.01
C TRP A 98 7.49 -7.07 10.43
N ALA A 99 7.75 -5.82 10.78
CA ALA A 99 8.02 -5.40 12.14
C ALA A 99 6.72 -4.85 12.75
N ALA A 100 6.55 -5.01 14.05
CA ALA A 100 5.34 -4.58 14.75
C ALA A 100 5.24 -3.05 14.84
N GLY A 101 4.03 -2.53 14.78
CA GLY A 101 3.74 -1.12 14.98
C GLY A 101 3.98 -0.26 13.77
N TYR A 102 3.79 1.04 13.94
CA TYR A 102 4.20 2.05 12.96
C TYR A 102 5.67 2.38 13.16
N PRO A 103 6.34 2.83 12.10
CA PRO A 103 7.75 3.22 12.20
C PRO A 103 7.96 4.47 13.07
#